data_e6b2aecefada62801f983594acf00046
#
_entry.id   e6b2aecefada62801f983594acf00046
#
_cell.length_a   1.000
_cell.length_b   1.000
_cell.length_c   1.000
_cell.angle_alpha   90.00
_cell.angle_beta   90.00
_cell.angle_gamma   90.00
#
_symmetry.space_group_name_H-M   'P 1'
#
loop_
_entity.id
_entity.type
_entity.pdbx_description
1 polymer ?
#
loop_
_entity_poly.entity_id
_entity_poly.type
_entity_poly.pdbx_seq_one_letter_code
_entity_poly.pdbx_strand_id
1 'polypeptide(L)'
;MKTALLISTYNWPEALELVLLSLENQSVKPNEVLIADDGSKEVTRELIEKFQRKSSIPIHHIWHEDNGFRRSLILNKAIASSTSDYIIQTDGDCIMHKDFVKDHLEMQEENTYLFGSRVNIQEDLLPTLFSSKKIEFGFLDKGINKRTRNLRIPVFANLFKRNIELSSKLRGCNLSFWRNDFIAINGYNEDFEGWGREDSEMVIRMMNNGVLGRRLRYRGIVYHIWHRVKDQSRFEINDGLQQNALQEKSKWCENGIDKYL
;
A
#
# COMPACT_ATOMS: atom_id res chain seq x y z
N MET A 1 0.61 7.69 19.51
CA MET A 1 0.86 7.45 18.06
C MET A 1 -0.48 7.19 17.37
N LYS A 2 -0.84 8.02 16.41
CA LYS A 2 -1.99 7.79 15.54
C LYS A 2 -1.54 7.09 14.26
N THR A 3 -2.38 6.22 13.73
CA THR A 3 -2.07 5.41 12.55
C THR A 3 -3.15 5.56 11.50
N ALA A 4 -2.76 5.85 10.26
CA ALA A 4 -3.64 5.82 9.11
C ALA A 4 -3.39 4.56 8.27
N LEU A 5 -4.48 3.93 7.81
CA LEU A 5 -4.43 2.94 6.74
C LEU A 5 -4.73 3.65 5.42
N LEU A 6 -3.75 3.66 4.51
CA LEU A 6 -3.83 4.26 3.19
C LEU A 6 -4.14 3.18 2.15
N ILE A 7 -5.24 3.35 1.42
CA ILE A 7 -5.71 2.41 0.39
C ILE A 7 -5.77 3.16 -0.94
N SER A 8 -4.97 2.76 -1.93
CA SER A 8 -5.06 3.32 -3.28
C SER A 8 -6.08 2.55 -4.12
N THR A 9 -6.96 3.23 -4.85
CA THR A 9 -7.97 2.60 -5.70
C THR A 9 -8.18 3.32 -7.03
N TYR A 10 -8.65 2.59 -8.04
CA TYR A 10 -9.10 3.13 -9.32
C TYR A 10 -10.06 2.16 -9.99
N ASN A 11 -11.33 2.59 -10.19
CA ASN A 11 -12.35 1.95 -11.01
C ASN A 11 -12.52 0.41 -10.84
N TRP A 12 -12.36 -0.11 -9.62
CA TRP A 12 -12.60 -1.53 -9.33
C TRP A 12 -13.35 -1.72 -8.01
N PRO A 13 -14.65 -1.36 -7.95
CA PRO A 13 -15.43 -1.40 -6.71
C PRO A 13 -15.56 -2.80 -6.11
N GLU A 14 -15.62 -3.88 -6.92
CA GLU A 14 -15.76 -5.24 -6.41
C GLU A 14 -14.51 -5.67 -5.60
N ALA A 15 -13.32 -5.32 -6.07
CA ALA A 15 -12.08 -5.59 -5.34
C ALA A 15 -11.99 -4.72 -4.08
N LEU A 16 -12.29 -3.42 -4.20
CA LEU A 16 -12.29 -2.50 -3.08
C LEU A 16 -13.29 -2.93 -1.98
N GLU A 17 -14.46 -3.48 -2.33
CA GLU A 17 -15.41 -3.99 -1.36
C GLU A 17 -14.78 -5.08 -0.49
N LEU A 18 -14.03 -6.02 -1.07
CA LEU A 18 -13.34 -7.07 -0.31
C LEU A 18 -12.24 -6.52 0.61
N VAL A 19 -11.51 -5.51 0.15
CA VAL A 19 -10.50 -4.82 0.96
C VAL A 19 -11.16 -4.11 2.15
N LEU A 20 -12.26 -3.41 1.93
CA LEU A 20 -13.02 -2.73 2.99
C LEU A 20 -13.67 -3.73 3.97
N LEU A 21 -14.17 -4.87 3.51
CA LEU A 21 -14.62 -5.95 4.39
C LEU A 21 -13.46 -6.51 5.23
N SER A 22 -12.28 -6.67 4.65
CA SER A 22 -11.09 -7.10 5.38
C SER A 22 -10.59 -6.06 6.40
N LEU A 23 -10.83 -4.77 6.16
CA LEU A 23 -10.60 -3.70 7.13
C LEU A 23 -11.54 -3.87 8.35
N GLU A 24 -12.81 -4.13 8.11
CA GLU A 24 -13.78 -4.37 9.19
C GLU A 24 -13.43 -5.61 10.02
N ASN A 25 -12.70 -6.57 9.45
CA ASN A 25 -12.24 -7.80 10.13
C ASN A 25 -10.87 -7.66 10.81
N GLN A 26 -10.21 -6.49 10.80
CA GLN A 26 -8.91 -6.31 11.45
C GLN A 26 -9.01 -6.50 12.98
N SER A 27 -8.08 -7.28 13.56
CA SER A 27 -7.97 -7.50 15.02
C SER A 27 -7.54 -6.24 15.79
N VAL A 28 -6.78 -5.37 15.13
CA VAL A 28 -6.42 -4.02 15.60
C VAL A 28 -6.82 -3.04 14.51
N LYS A 29 -7.61 -2.04 14.87
CA LYS A 29 -8.08 -1.03 13.92
C LYS A 29 -7.08 0.11 13.80
N PRO A 30 -6.92 0.71 12.59
CA PRO A 30 -6.23 1.99 12.47
C PRO A 30 -7.07 3.10 13.09
N ASN A 31 -6.48 4.26 13.35
CA ASN A 31 -7.21 5.42 13.86
C ASN A 31 -8.06 6.09 12.78
N GLU A 32 -7.64 6.00 11.52
CA GLU A 32 -8.35 6.49 10.35
C GLU A 32 -7.99 5.68 9.10
N VAL A 33 -8.79 5.80 8.07
CA VAL A 33 -8.55 5.22 6.75
C VAL A 33 -8.58 6.33 5.72
N LEU A 34 -7.55 6.35 4.86
CA LEU A 34 -7.42 7.27 3.75
C LEU A 34 -7.61 6.48 2.45
N ILE A 35 -8.67 6.73 1.72
CA ILE A 35 -8.88 6.14 0.41
C ILE A 35 -8.38 7.13 -0.63
N ALA A 36 -7.22 6.83 -1.21
CA ALA A 36 -6.59 7.57 -2.29
C ALA A 36 -7.14 7.07 -3.63
N ASP A 37 -8.12 7.77 -4.18
CA ASP A 37 -8.87 7.39 -5.36
C ASP A 37 -8.40 8.19 -6.58
N ASP A 38 -7.75 7.51 -7.53
CA ASP A 38 -7.10 8.08 -8.71
C ASP A 38 -8.10 8.42 -9.85
N GLY A 39 -9.28 8.93 -9.50
CA GLY A 39 -10.29 9.38 -10.46
C GLY A 39 -11.36 8.34 -10.80
N SER A 40 -11.76 7.49 -9.85
CA SER A 40 -12.82 6.52 -10.08
C SER A 40 -14.19 7.16 -10.36
N LYS A 41 -15.03 6.39 -11.04
CA LYS A 41 -16.42 6.74 -11.36
C LYS A 41 -17.33 6.60 -10.13
N GLU A 42 -18.57 7.12 -10.27
CA GLU A 42 -19.57 7.22 -9.21
C GLU A 42 -19.80 5.91 -8.44
N VAL A 43 -19.80 4.73 -9.11
CA VAL A 43 -20.03 3.43 -8.47
C VAL A 43 -19.01 3.15 -7.36
N THR A 44 -17.74 3.55 -7.55
CA THR A 44 -16.71 3.42 -6.51
C THR A 44 -16.97 4.37 -5.34
N ARG A 45 -17.37 5.61 -5.63
CA ARG A 45 -17.75 6.59 -4.61
C ARG A 45 -18.93 6.13 -3.78
N GLU A 46 -20.02 5.65 -4.40
CA GLU A 46 -21.19 5.12 -3.70
C GLU A 46 -20.82 3.96 -2.76
N LEU A 47 -19.92 3.08 -3.20
CA LEU A 47 -19.39 2.00 -2.35
C LEU A 47 -18.68 2.58 -1.14
N ILE A 48 -17.77 3.53 -1.32
CA ILE A 48 -17.00 4.16 -0.23
C ILE A 48 -17.96 4.83 0.77
N GLU A 49 -18.94 5.60 0.29
CA GLU A 49 -19.94 6.26 1.14
C GLU A 49 -20.77 5.26 1.95
N LYS A 50 -21.08 4.10 1.38
CA LYS A 50 -21.76 3.01 2.10
C LYS A 50 -20.94 2.52 3.29
N PHE A 51 -19.62 2.37 3.12
CA PHE A 51 -18.71 1.96 4.21
C PHE A 51 -18.48 3.10 5.21
N GLN A 52 -18.35 4.35 4.77
CA GLN A 52 -18.26 5.52 5.66
C GLN A 52 -19.43 5.59 6.65
N ARG A 53 -20.66 5.34 6.17
CA ARG A 53 -21.87 5.36 7.03
C ARG A 53 -21.94 4.24 8.07
N LYS A 54 -21.24 3.12 7.85
CA LYS A 54 -21.30 1.92 8.71
C LYS A 54 -20.08 1.73 9.60
N SER A 55 -18.94 2.24 9.17
CA SER A 55 -17.67 2.04 9.87
C SER A 55 -17.61 2.81 11.18
N SER A 56 -17.06 2.17 12.21
CA SER A 56 -16.68 2.83 13.46
C SER A 56 -15.35 3.60 13.36
N ILE A 57 -14.63 3.43 12.25
CA ILE A 57 -13.36 4.09 11.97
C ILE A 57 -13.64 5.22 10.98
N PRO A 58 -13.12 6.44 11.18
CA PRO A 58 -13.20 7.49 10.18
C PRO A 58 -12.59 7.04 8.86
N ILE A 59 -13.36 7.12 7.78
CA ILE A 59 -12.90 6.84 6.42
C ILE A 59 -12.96 8.14 5.64
N HIS A 60 -11.82 8.61 5.14
CA HIS A 60 -11.67 9.79 4.32
C HIS A 60 -11.51 9.37 2.87
N HIS A 61 -12.36 9.90 1.98
CA HIS A 61 -12.27 9.68 0.53
C HIS A 61 -11.56 10.86 -0.10
N ILE A 62 -10.34 10.67 -0.53
CA ILE A 62 -9.55 11.66 -1.24
C ILE A 62 -9.59 11.29 -2.72
N TRP A 63 -10.20 12.15 -3.52
CA TRP A 63 -10.45 11.94 -4.93
C TRP A 63 -9.96 13.12 -5.76
N HIS A 64 -9.61 12.88 -7.00
CA HIS A 64 -9.38 13.89 -8.01
C HIS A 64 -9.96 13.42 -9.36
N GLU A 65 -10.12 14.34 -10.30
CA GLU A 65 -10.57 14.02 -11.65
C GLU A 65 -9.59 13.09 -12.36
N ASP A 66 -10.12 12.11 -13.12
CA ASP A 66 -9.33 11.16 -13.90
C ASP A 66 -8.54 11.89 -14.99
N ASN A 67 -7.24 11.87 -14.85
CA ASN A 67 -6.30 12.41 -15.83
C ASN A 67 -5.16 11.40 -16.09
N GLY A 68 -5.53 10.15 -16.31
CA GLY A 68 -4.61 9.02 -16.44
C GLY A 68 -4.07 8.51 -15.11
N PHE A 69 -3.12 7.60 -15.14
CA PHE A 69 -2.58 6.95 -13.96
C PHE A 69 -1.64 7.91 -13.20
N ARG A 70 -2.13 8.49 -12.10
CA ARG A 70 -1.41 9.47 -11.26
C ARG A 70 -1.36 9.06 -9.79
N ARG A 71 -1.02 7.81 -9.58
CA ARG A 71 -0.98 7.21 -8.24
C ARG A 71 -0.11 7.99 -7.25
N SER A 72 1.07 8.45 -7.64
CA SER A 72 1.97 9.25 -6.78
C SER A 72 1.28 10.51 -6.26
N LEU A 73 0.57 11.23 -7.13
CA LEU A 73 -0.13 12.46 -6.80
C LEU A 73 -1.25 12.24 -5.80
N ILE A 74 -2.12 11.24 -6.03
CA ILE A 74 -3.25 11.01 -5.13
C ILE A 74 -2.81 10.47 -3.76
N LEU A 75 -1.73 9.68 -3.71
CA LEU A 75 -1.12 9.22 -2.45
C LEU A 75 -0.56 10.40 -1.64
N ASN A 76 0.14 11.35 -2.28
CA ASN A 76 0.61 12.56 -1.62
C ASN A 76 -0.55 13.39 -1.05
N LYS A 77 -1.60 13.64 -1.83
CA LYS A 77 -2.80 14.35 -1.36
C LYS A 77 -3.44 13.66 -0.15
N ALA A 78 -3.55 12.34 -0.19
CA ALA A 78 -4.13 11.58 0.90
C ALA A 78 -3.29 11.66 2.17
N ILE A 79 -1.97 11.51 2.08
CA ILE A 79 -1.07 11.63 3.25
C ILE A 79 -1.02 13.06 3.78
N ALA A 80 -1.07 14.07 2.90
CA ALA A 80 -1.10 15.47 3.33
C ALA A 80 -2.36 15.83 4.13
N SER A 81 -3.51 15.23 3.78
CA SER A 81 -4.79 15.45 4.49
C SER A 81 -4.84 14.84 5.90
N SER A 82 -3.87 14.00 6.26
CA SER A 82 -3.80 13.29 7.54
C SER A 82 -2.81 13.93 8.50
N THR A 83 -3.11 13.83 9.79
CA THR A 83 -2.18 14.16 10.89
C THR A 83 -1.66 12.92 11.62
N SER A 84 -1.92 11.72 11.09
CA SER A 84 -1.42 10.48 11.68
C SER A 84 0.10 10.39 11.63
N ASP A 85 0.69 9.82 12.68
CA ASP A 85 2.15 9.71 12.82
C ASP A 85 2.73 8.60 11.93
N TYR A 86 1.96 7.54 11.72
CA TYR A 86 2.37 6.32 11.02
C TYR A 86 1.39 5.93 9.93
N ILE A 87 1.90 5.64 8.74
CA ILE A 87 1.11 5.28 7.56
C ILE A 87 1.34 3.79 7.25
N ILE A 88 0.25 3.04 7.13
CA ILE A 88 0.26 1.66 6.62
C ILE A 88 -0.43 1.70 5.26
N GLN A 89 0.26 1.28 4.20
CA GLN A 89 -0.21 1.39 2.82
C GLN A 89 -0.53 0.03 2.22
N THR A 90 -1.67 -0.04 1.55
CA THR A 90 -2.10 -1.18 0.73
C THR A 90 -2.83 -0.71 -0.53
N ASP A 91 -3.12 -1.62 -1.46
CA ASP A 91 -3.89 -1.31 -2.66
C ASP A 91 -5.34 -1.81 -2.54
N GLY A 92 -6.27 -1.19 -3.29
CA GLY A 92 -7.69 -1.54 -3.32
C GLY A 92 -8.03 -2.90 -3.94
N ASP A 93 -7.01 -3.68 -4.29
CA ASP A 93 -7.08 -5.06 -4.76
C ASP A 93 -6.28 -6.04 -3.87
N CYS A 94 -5.90 -5.59 -2.68
CA CYS A 94 -5.11 -6.37 -1.72
C CYS A 94 -5.92 -6.63 -0.44
N ILE A 95 -6.64 -7.76 -0.39
CA ILE A 95 -7.37 -8.20 0.81
C ILE A 95 -6.37 -8.41 1.95
N MET A 96 -6.63 -7.82 3.10
CA MET A 96 -5.73 -7.89 4.25
C MET A 96 -6.04 -9.11 5.13
N HIS A 97 -4.99 -9.79 5.60
CA HIS A 97 -5.14 -10.73 6.70
C HIS A 97 -5.66 -10.01 7.95
N LYS A 98 -6.46 -10.68 8.79
CA LYS A 98 -7.07 -10.07 10.00
C LYS A 98 -6.08 -9.40 10.97
N ASP A 99 -4.83 -9.79 10.95
CA ASP A 99 -3.77 -9.21 11.78
C ASP A 99 -2.82 -8.28 10.99
N PHE A 100 -3.21 -7.81 9.81
CA PHE A 100 -2.33 -7.00 8.95
C PHE A 100 -1.91 -5.70 9.64
N VAL A 101 -2.86 -4.91 10.12
CA VAL A 101 -2.58 -3.65 10.85
C VAL A 101 -1.78 -3.93 12.11
N LYS A 102 -2.19 -4.93 12.89
CA LYS A 102 -1.47 -5.36 14.10
C LYS A 102 -0.01 -5.69 13.82
N ASP A 103 0.26 -6.45 12.76
CA ASP A 103 1.61 -6.89 12.39
C ASP A 103 2.52 -5.71 12.03
N HIS A 104 2.01 -4.70 11.34
CA HIS A 104 2.75 -3.48 11.04
C HIS A 104 3.04 -2.68 12.31
N LEU A 105 2.05 -2.52 13.20
CA LEU A 105 2.20 -1.78 14.45
C LEU A 105 3.16 -2.45 15.44
N GLU A 106 3.16 -3.78 15.54
CA GLU A 106 4.07 -4.51 16.43
C GLU A 106 5.53 -4.53 15.93
N MET A 107 5.75 -4.29 14.64
CA MET A 107 7.07 -4.37 14.03
C MET A 107 7.67 -3.01 13.69
N GLN A 108 6.89 -1.93 13.88
CA GLN A 108 7.35 -0.56 13.63
C GLN A 108 8.50 -0.18 14.58
N GLU A 109 9.46 0.53 14.04
CA GLU A 109 10.61 1.10 14.77
C GLU A 109 10.91 2.48 14.19
N GLU A 110 11.45 3.41 14.99
CA GLU A 110 11.90 4.72 14.52
C GLU A 110 12.94 4.58 13.39
N ASN A 111 12.94 5.51 12.44
CA ASN A 111 13.81 5.50 11.27
C ASN A 111 13.75 4.18 10.48
N THR A 112 12.56 3.57 10.40
CA THR A 112 12.40 2.28 9.73
C THR A 112 11.11 2.25 8.92
N TYR A 113 11.21 1.89 7.63
CA TYR A 113 10.06 1.46 6.84
C TYR A 113 9.94 -0.06 6.86
N LEU A 114 8.69 -0.54 6.87
CA LEU A 114 8.38 -1.96 6.80
C LEU A 114 7.83 -2.30 5.43
N PHE A 115 8.20 -3.46 4.88
CA PHE A 115 7.64 -3.94 3.63
C PHE A 115 7.35 -5.44 3.68
N GLY A 116 6.20 -5.81 3.15
CA GLY A 116 5.76 -7.19 3.08
C GLY A 116 5.74 -7.76 1.67
N SER A 117 5.26 -8.97 1.56
CA SER A 117 5.02 -9.65 0.30
C SER A 117 3.55 -10.02 0.19
N ARG A 118 3.10 -10.36 -1.02
CA ARG A 118 1.71 -10.72 -1.29
C ARG A 118 1.57 -12.20 -1.66
N VAL A 119 0.49 -12.82 -1.22
CA VAL A 119 -0.09 -14.04 -1.75
C VAL A 119 -0.88 -13.64 -3.00
N ASN A 120 -0.85 -14.41 -4.07
CA ASN A 120 -1.62 -14.05 -5.26
C ASN A 120 -2.85 -14.96 -5.36
N ILE A 121 -4.01 -14.34 -5.49
CA ILE A 121 -5.27 -15.00 -5.86
C ILE A 121 -5.22 -15.20 -7.38
N GLN A 122 -5.64 -16.37 -7.86
CA GLN A 122 -5.64 -16.73 -9.28
C GLN A 122 -6.94 -16.32 -9.97
N GLU A 123 -6.88 -16.17 -11.29
CA GLU A 123 -8.00 -15.73 -12.12
C GLU A 123 -9.23 -16.62 -11.99
N ASP A 124 -9.03 -17.92 -11.97
CA ASP A 124 -10.11 -18.92 -11.85
C ASP A 124 -10.91 -18.84 -10.56
N LEU A 125 -10.36 -18.22 -9.51
CA LEU A 125 -11.06 -18.01 -8.25
C LEU A 125 -11.99 -16.78 -8.25
N LEU A 126 -11.81 -15.82 -9.16
CA LEU A 126 -12.50 -14.52 -9.12
C LEU A 126 -14.03 -14.61 -9.05
N PRO A 127 -14.73 -15.46 -9.87
CA PRO A 127 -16.18 -15.53 -9.81
C PRO A 127 -16.69 -15.95 -8.43
N THR A 128 -16.04 -16.95 -7.82
CA THR A 128 -16.39 -17.41 -6.48
C THR A 128 -15.97 -16.41 -5.41
N LEU A 129 -14.82 -15.77 -5.56
CA LEU A 129 -14.30 -14.75 -4.66
C LEU A 129 -15.30 -13.61 -4.48
N PHE A 130 -15.75 -13.02 -5.59
CA PHE A 130 -16.67 -11.88 -5.56
C PHE A 130 -18.08 -12.26 -5.12
N SER A 131 -18.60 -13.41 -5.56
CA SER A 131 -19.95 -13.85 -5.19
C SER A 131 -20.04 -14.24 -3.70
N SER A 132 -19.01 -14.88 -3.15
CA SER A 132 -19.00 -15.29 -1.73
C SER A 132 -18.42 -14.23 -0.79
N LYS A 133 -17.86 -13.14 -1.32
CA LYS A 133 -17.14 -12.10 -0.55
C LYS A 133 -16.07 -12.69 0.39
N LYS A 134 -15.32 -13.68 -0.09
CA LYS A 134 -14.30 -14.37 0.69
C LYS A 134 -13.11 -13.44 0.97
N ILE A 135 -12.81 -13.24 2.25
CA ILE A 135 -11.68 -12.40 2.71
C ILE A 135 -10.63 -13.18 3.52
N GLU A 136 -10.87 -14.42 3.85
CA GLU A 136 -9.95 -15.26 4.63
C GLU A 136 -9.45 -16.44 3.79
N PHE A 137 -8.13 -16.71 3.88
CA PHE A 137 -7.48 -17.77 3.11
C PHE A 137 -6.57 -18.61 3.98
N GLY A 138 -6.82 -19.91 3.99
CA GLY A 138 -5.95 -20.91 4.61
C GLY A 138 -4.75 -21.26 3.74
N PHE A 139 -3.74 -21.90 4.33
CA PHE A 139 -2.54 -22.37 3.60
C PHE A 139 -2.88 -23.37 2.49
N LEU A 140 -3.90 -24.22 2.70
CA LEU A 140 -4.32 -25.26 1.76
C LEU A 140 -5.40 -24.82 0.76
N ASP A 141 -5.88 -23.59 0.84
CA ASP A 141 -6.91 -23.09 -0.05
C ASP A 141 -6.49 -23.19 -1.51
N LYS A 142 -7.43 -23.67 -2.35
CA LYS A 142 -7.26 -23.67 -3.81
C LYS A 142 -7.35 -22.23 -4.35
N GLY A 143 -6.79 -21.99 -5.53
CA GLY A 143 -6.86 -20.69 -6.19
C GLY A 143 -5.92 -19.61 -5.64
N ILE A 144 -4.95 -19.99 -4.79
CA ILE A 144 -3.89 -19.07 -4.34
C ILE A 144 -2.50 -19.59 -4.70
N ASN A 145 -1.60 -18.67 -5.09
CA ASN A 145 -0.19 -18.93 -5.37
C ASN A 145 0.72 -18.34 -4.30
N LYS A 146 1.98 -18.78 -4.28
CA LYS A 146 2.99 -18.33 -3.31
C LYS A 146 2.58 -18.62 -1.85
N ARG A 147 1.98 -19.78 -1.62
CA ARG A 147 1.38 -20.22 -0.35
C ARG A 147 2.29 -20.06 0.87
N THR A 148 3.62 -20.20 0.73
CA THR A 148 4.57 -19.99 1.84
C THR A 148 4.53 -18.55 2.38
N ARG A 149 3.98 -17.59 1.62
CA ARG A 149 3.76 -16.21 2.09
C ARG A 149 2.48 -16.08 2.93
N ASN A 150 1.61 -17.10 2.92
CA ASN A 150 0.41 -17.19 3.76
C ASN A 150 0.70 -17.79 5.15
N LEU A 151 1.95 -18.03 5.48
CA LEU A 151 2.35 -18.52 6.80
C LEU A 151 2.57 -17.33 7.73
N ARG A 152 1.69 -17.19 8.73
CA ARG A 152 1.86 -16.23 9.82
C ARG A 152 2.48 -16.94 11.02
N ILE A 153 3.77 -16.65 11.31
CA ILE A 153 4.55 -17.23 12.41
C ILE A 153 5.36 -16.09 13.06
N PRO A 154 4.74 -15.27 13.93
CA PRO A 154 5.32 -14.04 14.46
C PRO A 154 6.72 -14.17 15.04
N VAL A 155 7.02 -15.29 15.72
CA VAL A 155 8.33 -15.55 16.32
C VAL A 155 9.46 -15.52 15.28
N PHE A 156 9.21 -16.06 14.08
CA PHE A 156 10.21 -16.08 13.00
C PHE A 156 10.38 -14.73 12.30
N ALA A 157 9.45 -13.80 12.47
CA ALA A 157 9.60 -12.46 11.90
C ALA A 157 10.80 -11.71 12.47
N ASN A 158 11.20 -12.00 13.73
CA ASN A 158 12.34 -11.38 14.39
C ASN A 158 13.71 -11.79 13.81
N LEU A 159 13.75 -12.82 12.95
CA LEU A 159 14.96 -13.20 12.21
C LEU A 159 15.29 -12.20 11.08
N PHE A 160 14.30 -11.42 10.63
CA PHE A 160 14.45 -10.42 9.57
C PHE A 160 14.83 -9.08 10.20
N LYS A 161 16.10 -8.75 10.12
CA LYS A 161 16.66 -7.51 10.69
C LYS A 161 16.53 -6.35 9.70
N ARG A 162 16.66 -5.13 10.23
CA ARG A 162 16.76 -3.91 9.43
C ARG A 162 18.04 -3.91 8.59
N ASN A 163 17.97 -3.37 7.39
CA ASN A 163 19.13 -3.16 6.53
C ASN A 163 18.93 -1.93 5.64
N ILE A 164 19.99 -1.52 4.95
CA ILE A 164 19.99 -0.39 4.02
C ILE A 164 19.91 -0.82 2.55
N GLU A 165 19.57 -2.07 2.28
CA GLU A 165 19.52 -2.59 0.93
C GLU A 165 18.11 -2.49 0.33
N LEU A 166 18.01 -2.00 -0.91
CA LEU A 166 16.76 -1.99 -1.65
C LEU A 166 16.33 -3.43 -1.98
N SER A 167 15.24 -3.86 -1.39
CA SER A 167 14.76 -5.21 -1.59
C SER A 167 13.97 -5.36 -2.90
N SER A 168 14.33 -6.34 -3.73
CA SER A 168 13.50 -6.77 -4.87
C SER A 168 12.10 -7.28 -4.48
N LYS A 169 11.84 -7.44 -3.19
CA LYS A 169 10.53 -7.87 -2.64
C LYS A 169 9.64 -6.70 -2.21
N LEU A 170 10.16 -5.47 -2.26
CA LEU A 170 9.39 -4.26 -2.00
C LEU A 170 8.17 -4.19 -2.93
N ARG A 171 7.03 -3.81 -2.38
CA ARG A 171 5.78 -3.56 -3.10
C ARG A 171 4.97 -2.53 -2.34
N GLY A 172 4.48 -1.50 -3.01
CA GLY A 172 3.66 -0.45 -2.43
C GLY A 172 2.36 -0.95 -1.79
N CYS A 173 1.84 -2.07 -2.28
CA CYS A 173 0.63 -2.70 -1.71
C CYS A 173 0.84 -3.33 -0.31
N ASN A 174 2.04 -3.29 0.25
CA ASN A 174 2.35 -3.82 1.59
C ASN A 174 3.56 -3.09 2.15
N LEU A 175 3.35 -1.86 2.56
CA LEU A 175 4.38 -0.92 2.99
C LEU A 175 3.90 -0.15 4.22
N SER A 176 4.79 0.23 5.13
CA SER A 176 4.48 1.22 6.16
C SER A 176 5.71 2.02 6.56
N PHE A 177 5.47 3.25 7.00
CA PHE A 177 6.54 4.21 7.29
C PHE A 177 6.04 5.32 8.22
N TRP A 178 6.96 6.02 8.84
CA TRP A 178 6.67 7.21 9.60
C TRP A 178 6.35 8.38 8.67
N ARG A 179 5.27 9.10 8.97
CA ARG A 179 4.84 10.24 8.16
C ARG A 179 5.93 11.33 8.08
N ASN A 180 6.65 11.56 9.18
CA ASN A 180 7.75 12.54 9.18
C ASN A 180 8.89 12.12 8.26
N ASP A 181 9.25 10.84 8.19
CA ASP A 181 10.28 10.35 7.25
C ASP A 181 9.82 10.53 5.80
N PHE A 182 8.52 10.34 5.54
CA PHE A 182 7.92 10.55 4.22
C PHE A 182 7.93 12.04 3.81
N ILE A 183 7.58 12.94 4.73
CA ILE A 183 7.63 14.39 4.46
C ILE A 183 9.08 14.86 4.27
N ALA A 184 10.02 14.33 5.05
CA ALA A 184 11.44 14.70 4.95
C ALA A 184 12.06 14.42 3.57
N ILE A 185 11.48 13.53 2.80
CA ILE A 185 11.92 13.21 1.42
C ILE A 185 11.03 13.86 0.34
N ASN A 186 10.07 14.71 0.71
CA ASN A 186 9.03 15.28 -0.13
C ASN A 186 8.02 14.27 -0.70
N GLY A 187 7.77 13.16 0.01
CA GLY A 187 6.74 12.20 -0.37
C GLY A 187 7.06 11.39 -1.63
N TYR A 188 6.02 11.01 -2.35
CA TYR A 188 6.15 10.40 -3.69
C TYR A 188 6.54 11.47 -4.72
N ASN A 189 7.42 11.13 -5.64
CA ASN A 189 7.72 11.98 -6.79
C ASN A 189 6.57 11.88 -7.82
N GLU A 190 5.91 13.00 -8.10
CA GLU A 190 4.75 13.07 -9.00
C GLU A 190 5.11 13.11 -10.49
N ASP A 191 6.41 13.10 -10.83
CA ASP A 191 6.87 12.88 -12.19
C ASP A 191 6.70 11.43 -12.64
N PHE A 192 6.44 10.52 -11.69
CA PHE A 192 6.05 9.14 -11.98
C PHE A 192 4.58 9.11 -12.42
N GLU A 193 4.36 9.04 -13.71
CA GLU A 193 3.07 8.76 -14.33
C GLU A 193 3.05 7.33 -14.88
N GLY A 194 1.87 6.70 -14.90
CA GLY A 194 1.75 5.31 -15.32
C GLY A 194 2.29 4.33 -14.28
N TRP A 195 2.48 3.09 -14.69
CA TRP A 195 2.83 2.01 -13.77
C TRP A 195 4.35 1.85 -13.59
N GLY A 196 4.78 1.75 -12.34
CA GLY A 196 6.06 1.14 -11.94
C GLY A 196 7.11 2.12 -11.43
N ARG A 197 7.89 1.64 -10.46
CA ARG A 197 9.07 2.27 -9.85
C ARG A 197 8.81 3.35 -8.82
N GLU A 198 7.63 3.95 -8.73
CA GLU A 198 7.29 5.02 -7.79
C GLU A 198 7.56 4.64 -6.33
N ASP A 199 7.15 3.43 -5.90
CA ASP A 199 7.37 2.94 -4.53
C ASP A 199 8.87 2.73 -4.23
N SER A 200 9.61 2.16 -5.18
CA SER A 200 11.03 1.87 -4.98
C SER A 200 11.89 3.13 -5.04
N GLU A 201 11.53 4.11 -5.86
CA GLU A 201 12.21 5.40 -5.90
C GLU A 201 12.01 6.18 -4.59
N MET A 202 10.78 6.24 -4.09
CA MET A 202 10.46 6.84 -2.80
C MET A 202 11.27 6.20 -1.67
N VAL A 203 11.36 4.88 -1.63
CA VAL A 203 12.15 4.14 -0.64
C VAL A 203 13.65 4.41 -0.79
N ILE A 204 14.18 4.56 -2.02
CA ILE A 204 15.58 4.95 -2.24
C ILE A 204 15.88 6.28 -1.56
N ARG A 205 15.01 7.29 -1.71
CA ARG A 205 15.18 8.58 -1.04
C ARG A 205 15.09 8.46 0.49
N MET A 206 14.22 7.61 1.03
CA MET A 206 14.20 7.28 2.46
C MET A 206 15.54 6.69 2.92
N MET A 207 16.07 5.70 2.20
CA MET A 207 17.35 5.06 2.52
C MET A 207 18.51 6.06 2.48
N ASN A 208 18.53 6.95 1.49
CA ASN A 208 19.53 8.01 1.36
C ASN A 208 19.44 9.05 2.50
N ASN A 209 18.30 9.13 3.19
CA ASN A 209 18.08 9.89 4.41
C ASN A 209 18.34 9.08 5.70
N GLY A 210 18.82 7.84 5.60
CA GLY A 210 19.19 7.01 6.74
C GLY A 210 18.06 6.16 7.30
N VAL A 211 16.89 6.10 6.63
CA VAL A 211 15.78 5.22 7.04
C VAL A 211 16.07 3.80 6.59
N LEU A 212 15.98 2.83 7.49
CA LEU A 212 16.29 1.44 7.23
C LEU A 212 15.05 0.64 6.79
N GLY A 213 15.24 -0.35 5.92
CA GLY A 213 14.18 -1.28 5.54
C GLY A 213 14.12 -2.51 6.42
N ARG A 214 12.91 -2.93 6.82
CA ARG A 214 12.69 -4.22 7.49
C ARG A 214 11.60 -5.01 6.80
N ARG A 215 11.90 -6.25 6.47
CA ARG A 215 10.94 -7.13 5.79
C ARG A 215 9.98 -7.79 6.77
N LEU A 216 8.68 -7.66 6.53
CA LEU A 216 7.60 -8.36 7.23
C LEU A 216 7.42 -9.80 6.67
N ARG A 217 8.41 -10.68 6.89
CA ARG A 217 8.24 -12.10 6.59
C ARG A 217 7.54 -12.79 7.77
N TYR A 218 6.56 -13.65 7.48
CA TYR A 218 5.70 -14.33 8.47
C TYR A 218 4.73 -13.40 9.23
N ARG A 219 4.57 -12.18 8.77
CA ARG A 219 3.65 -11.13 9.25
C ARG A 219 3.21 -10.26 8.07
N GLY A 220 2.23 -9.36 8.31
CA GLY A 220 1.79 -8.38 7.31
C GLY A 220 1.33 -9.05 6.00
N ILE A 221 0.41 -10.01 6.06
CA ILE A 221 -0.01 -10.79 4.88
C ILE A 221 -1.13 -10.05 4.15
N VAL A 222 -0.99 -9.95 2.83
CA VAL A 222 -2.06 -9.50 1.93
C VAL A 222 -2.28 -10.52 0.81
N TYR A 223 -3.53 -10.56 0.31
CA TYR A 223 -3.97 -11.44 -0.78
C TYR A 223 -4.34 -10.56 -1.97
N HIS A 224 -3.45 -10.51 -2.95
CA HIS A 224 -3.62 -9.69 -4.14
C HIS A 224 -4.53 -10.39 -5.15
N ILE A 225 -5.63 -9.74 -5.47
CA ILE A 225 -6.61 -10.20 -6.44
C ILE A 225 -6.00 -10.14 -7.84
N TRP A 226 -6.18 -11.21 -8.61
CA TRP A 226 -5.64 -11.26 -9.96
C TRP A 226 -6.29 -10.19 -10.85
N HIS A 227 -5.48 -9.53 -11.62
CA HIS A 227 -5.89 -8.63 -12.68
C HIS A 227 -4.91 -8.71 -13.85
N ARG A 228 -5.35 -8.31 -15.04
CA ARG A 228 -4.46 -8.19 -16.19
C ARG A 228 -3.33 -7.22 -15.91
N VAL A 229 -2.19 -7.45 -16.55
CA VAL A 229 -1.03 -6.54 -16.41
C VAL A 229 -1.45 -5.15 -16.88
N LYS A 230 -1.14 -4.13 -16.07
CA LYS A 230 -1.38 -2.73 -16.42
C LYS A 230 -0.49 -2.30 -17.58
N ASP A 231 -0.88 -1.22 -18.25
CA ASP A 231 -0.06 -0.62 -19.29
C ASP A 231 1.35 -0.29 -18.77
N GLN A 232 2.36 -0.72 -19.51
CA GLN A 232 3.78 -0.54 -19.19
C GLN A 232 4.48 0.44 -20.13
N SER A 233 3.75 1.20 -20.92
CA SER A 233 4.32 2.15 -21.90
C SER A 233 5.26 3.17 -21.29
N ARG A 234 5.06 3.53 -20.02
CA ARG A 234 5.91 4.48 -19.26
C ARG A 234 7.03 3.82 -18.46
N PHE A 235 7.14 2.49 -18.48
CA PHE A 235 8.05 1.77 -17.59
C PHE A 235 9.53 2.16 -17.76
N GLU A 236 10.00 2.34 -18.99
CA GLU A 236 11.40 2.74 -19.26
C GLU A 236 11.71 4.14 -18.71
N ILE A 237 10.76 5.08 -18.85
CA ILE A 237 10.89 6.44 -18.30
C ILE A 237 10.96 6.37 -16.77
N ASN A 238 10.05 5.63 -16.16
CA ASN A 238 10.00 5.47 -14.70
C ASN A 238 11.24 4.73 -14.16
N ASP A 239 11.76 3.74 -14.89
CA ASP A 239 13.02 3.07 -14.52
C ASP A 239 14.20 4.05 -14.60
N GLY A 240 14.24 4.91 -15.59
CA GLY A 240 15.25 5.99 -15.71
C GLY A 240 15.20 6.95 -14.51
N LEU A 241 14.02 7.41 -14.10
CA LEU A 241 13.86 8.26 -12.91
C LEU A 241 14.39 7.58 -11.64
N GLN A 242 14.07 6.28 -11.46
CA GLN A 242 14.60 5.52 -10.32
C GLN A 242 16.13 5.36 -10.37
N GLN A 243 16.71 5.07 -11.54
CA GLN A 243 18.16 4.94 -11.69
C GLN A 243 18.87 6.26 -11.38
N ASN A 244 18.32 7.39 -11.79
CA ASN A 244 18.85 8.71 -11.44
C ASN A 244 18.88 8.91 -9.92
N ALA A 245 17.77 8.59 -9.22
CA ALA A 245 17.71 8.70 -7.77
C ALA A 245 18.76 7.82 -7.06
N LEU A 246 19.07 6.64 -7.61
CA LEU A 246 20.13 5.76 -7.11
C LEU A 246 21.53 6.35 -7.34
N GLN A 247 21.82 6.81 -8.56
CA GLN A 247 23.16 7.29 -8.97
C GLN A 247 23.50 8.60 -8.25
N GLU A 248 22.55 9.53 -8.17
CA GLU A 248 22.71 10.83 -7.54
C GLU A 248 22.59 10.79 -6.02
N LYS A 249 22.18 9.64 -5.47
CA LYS A 249 21.86 9.48 -4.04
C LYS A 249 20.84 10.53 -3.58
N SER A 250 19.83 10.75 -4.41
CA SER A 250 18.81 11.78 -4.18
C SER A 250 18.12 11.55 -2.82
N LYS A 251 17.94 12.63 -2.06
CA LYS A 251 17.28 12.65 -0.76
C LYS A 251 15.92 13.31 -0.77
N TRP A 252 15.64 14.06 -1.83
CA TRP A 252 14.47 14.89 -2.02
C TRP A 252 14.00 14.77 -3.48
N CYS A 253 12.72 15.02 -3.76
CA CYS A 253 12.22 15.21 -5.11
C CYS A 253 11.58 16.59 -5.24
N GLU A 254 11.72 17.24 -6.39
CA GLU A 254 11.21 18.59 -6.63
C GLU A 254 9.68 18.64 -6.67
N ASN A 255 9.06 17.61 -7.24
CA ASN A 255 7.62 17.55 -7.46
C ASN A 255 6.98 16.55 -6.49
N GLY A 256 6.70 17.00 -5.26
CA GLY A 256 6.28 16.14 -4.16
C GLY A 256 5.11 16.64 -3.33
N ILE A 257 5.06 16.20 -2.07
CA ILE A 257 3.95 16.45 -1.14
C ILE A 257 3.91 17.89 -0.59
N ASP A 258 5.01 18.63 -0.59
CA ASP A 258 5.16 19.95 0.03
C ASP A 258 4.10 20.95 -0.41
N LYS A 259 3.65 20.89 -1.65
CA LYS A 259 2.59 21.73 -2.22
C LYS A 259 1.19 21.47 -1.65
N TYR A 260 1.02 20.44 -0.83
CA TYR A 260 -0.25 20.08 -0.18
C TYR A 260 -0.20 20.21 1.35
N LEU A 261 0.97 20.53 1.93
CA LEU A 261 1.18 20.72 3.39
C LEU A 261 0.90 22.20 3.83
#